data_22c65f5a67a3fc5a960da48f5ade04ca
#
_entry.id   22c65f5a67a3fc5a960da48f5ade04ca
#
_cell.length_a   1.000
_cell.length_b   1.000
_cell.length_c   1.000
_cell.angle_alpha   90.00
_cell.angle_beta   90.00
_cell.angle_gamma   90.00
#
_symmetry.space_group_name_H-M   'P 1'
#
loop_
_entity.id
_entity.type
_entity.pdbx_description
1 polymer ?
#
loop_
_entity_poly.entity_id
_entity_poly.type
_entity_poly.pdbx_seq_one_letter_code
_entity_poly.pdbx_strand_id
1 'polypeptide(L)'
;MNGAKVWMKGGFQDMYIALLLVGSILVMDRKVLLSATARYMPAILGSQVFALGACVLGGMLTGFGGADGLFYVGAPCMSGGSGGAITTLPALYSSLAGADMTGLAGQFLCYASIANVLAVLFAAIGGAVTEKIPGWNGKGKILKAGSQASEEAMKEVKRPATSANYVNLGSGIFMSLCFYLAGNVLGSLPVLNNIAGLAWTIILAIIVKCTGIIPDEFADNCVYSMNFALKALLPMLIAGIGICSLNITDLTKFFSLGVLVVIVLGVLGAFIGAMIFGRLAGLYPYEAGITAGLCCCNIGGSGDIAVLTAGNRMNLLAFASISTRIGGALMVIWIGLLYPLFMR
;
A
#
# COMPACT_ATOMS: atom_id res chain seq x y z
N MET A 1 25.83 17.85 13.56
CA MET A 1 24.48 17.23 13.38
C MET A 1 23.93 17.73 12.04
N ASN A 2 23.66 16.84 11.06
CA ASN A 2 23.20 17.29 9.75
C ASN A 2 21.80 17.89 9.86
N GLY A 3 21.60 19.14 9.35
CA GLY A 3 20.32 19.85 9.40
C GLY A 3 19.12 19.03 8.86
N ALA A 4 19.35 18.17 7.86
CA ALA A 4 18.35 17.25 7.35
C ALA A 4 17.86 16.21 8.40
N LYS A 5 18.74 15.72 9.30
CA LYS A 5 18.34 14.84 10.41
C LYS A 5 17.46 15.56 11.45
N VAL A 6 17.76 16.85 11.71
CA VAL A 6 16.93 17.67 12.62
C VAL A 6 15.56 17.91 12.03
N TRP A 7 15.49 18.19 10.74
CA TRP A 7 14.24 18.42 10.03
C TRP A 7 13.37 17.15 9.97
N MET A 8 13.96 15.98 9.71
CA MET A 8 13.25 14.69 9.71
C MET A 8 12.71 14.32 11.10
N LYS A 9 13.47 14.63 12.18
CA LYS A 9 13.04 14.39 13.58
C LYS A 9 12.05 15.42 14.11
N GLY A 10 11.87 16.55 13.44
CA GLY A 10 11.00 17.65 13.85
C GLY A 10 9.49 17.47 13.63
N GLY A 11 8.99 16.22 13.46
CA GLY A 11 7.57 15.94 13.28
C GLY A 11 7.06 16.07 11.83
N PHE A 12 7.92 16.48 10.88
CA PHE A 12 7.55 16.61 9.48
C PHE A 12 7.17 15.25 8.86
N GLN A 13 7.93 14.20 9.18
CA GLN A 13 7.65 12.85 8.72
C GLN A 13 6.31 12.36 9.26
N ASP A 14 6.02 12.62 10.53
CA ASP A 14 4.76 12.23 11.17
C ASP A 14 3.56 12.92 10.53
N MET A 15 3.68 14.23 10.27
CA MET A 15 2.68 14.98 9.54
C MET A 15 2.45 14.39 8.15
N TYR A 16 3.52 14.12 7.41
CA TYR A 16 3.42 13.53 6.07
C TYR A 16 2.72 12.17 6.09
N ILE A 17 3.09 11.30 7.04
CA ILE A 17 2.46 9.98 7.22
C ILE A 17 0.97 10.13 7.54
N ALA A 18 0.60 11.04 8.45
CA ALA A 18 -0.79 11.30 8.79
C ALA A 18 -1.63 11.69 7.57
N LEU A 19 -1.12 12.63 6.74
CA LEU A 19 -1.79 13.07 5.51
C LEU A 19 -1.99 11.92 4.53
N LEU A 20 -0.96 11.08 4.34
CA LEU A 20 -1.05 9.93 3.43
C LEU A 20 -2.05 8.89 3.91
N LEU A 21 -1.94 8.44 5.17
CA LEU A 21 -2.77 7.36 5.69
C LEU A 21 -4.25 7.75 5.70
N VAL A 22 -4.57 8.91 6.28
CA VAL A 22 -5.97 9.34 6.40
C VAL A 22 -6.56 9.68 5.04
N GLY A 23 -5.85 10.46 4.22
CA GLY A 23 -6.30 10.83 2.89
C GLY A 23 -6.51 9.62 1.97
N SER A 24 -5.65 8.59 2.06
CA SER A 24 -5.77 7.37 1.25
C SER A 24 -7.05 6.58 1.52
N ILE A 25 -7.53 6.58 2.75
CA ILE A 25 -8.78 5.91 3.14
C ILE A 25 -10.00 6.80 2.81
N LEU A 26 -9.93 8.08 3.17
CA LEU A 26 -11.07 8.99 3.01
C LEU A 26 -11.39 9.33 1.54
N VAL A 27 -10.42 9.17 0.62
CA VAL A 27 -10.64 9.37 -0.82
C VAL A 27 -11.64 8.36 -1.40
N MET A 28 -11.79 7.20 -0.77
CA MET A 28 -12.65 6.14 -1.28
C MET A 28 -14.12 6.51 -1.09
N ASP A 29 -14.96 6.19 -2.08
CA ASP A 29 -16.40 6.33 -1.93
C ASP A 29 -16.92 5.31 -0.90
N ARG A 30 -17.82 5.75 0.00
CA ARG A 30 -18.40 4.90 1.05
C ARG A 30 -19.13 3.67 0.47
N LYS A 31 -19.92 3.88 -0.61
CA LYS A 31 -20.66 2.78 -1.25
C LYS A 31 -19.71 1.79 -1.88
N VAL A 32 -18.64 2.29 -2.52
CA VAL A 32 -17.58 1.46 -3.11
C VAL A 32 -16.82 0.72 -2.02
N LEU A 33 -16.44 1.39 -0.94
CA LEU A 33 -15.75 0.75 0.20
C LEU A 33 -16.61 -0.38 0.81
N LEU A 34 -17.91 -0.19 0.97
CA LEU A 34 -18.80 -1.20 1.55
C LEU A 34 -19.16 -2.32 0.56
N SER A 35 -19.47 -2.02 -0.70
CA SER A 35 -19.95 -2.99 -1.70
C SER A 35 -18.82 -3.77 -2.38
N ALA A 36 -17.72 -3.08 -2.72
CA ALA A 36 -16.55 -3.71 -3.33
C ALA A 36 -15.81 -4.58 -2.31
N THR A 37 -15.78 -4.16 -1.05
CA THR A 37 -15.02 -4.81 0.01
C THR A 37 -15.43 -6.27 0.18
N ALA A 38 -16.71 -6.60 0.13
CA ALA A 38 -17.18 -7.97 0.35
C ALA A 38 -16.65 -8.98 -0.69
N ARG A 39 -16.56 -8.59 -1.97
CA ARG A 39 -16.15 -9.50 -3.07
C ARG A 39 -14.69 -9.33 -3.48
N TYR A 40 -14.13 -8.14 -3.31
CA TYR A 40 -12.77 -7.84 -3.74
C TYR A 40 -11.73 -8.02 -2.64
N MET A 41 -12.14 -7.86 -1.37
CA MET A 41 -11.26 -8.03 -0.21
C MET A 41 -10.60 -9.41 -0.14
N PRO A 42 -11.29 -10.54 -0.39
CA PRO A 42 -10.62 -11.84 -0.42
C PRO A 42 -9.44 -11.90 -1.40
N ALA A 43 -9.56 -11.25 -2.57
CA ALA A 43 -8.46 -11.21 -3.54
C ALA A 43 -7.26 -10.40 -3.01
N ILE A 44 -7.49 -9.26 -2.34
CA ILE A 44 -6.41 -8.45 -1.73
C ILE A 44 -5.75 -9.24 -0.58
N LEU A 45 -6.53 -9.83 0.32
CA LEU A 45 -5.99 -10.62 1.45
C LEU A 45 -5.22 -11.84 0.94
N GLY A 46 -5.78 -12.56 -0.03
CA GLY A 46 -5.12 -13.70 -0.66
C GLY A 46 -3.81 -13.31 -1.32
N SER A 47 -3.77 -12.18 -2.02
CA SER A 47 -2.55 -11.60 -2.58
C SER A 47 -1.47 -11.40 -1.52
N GLN A 48 -1.80 -10.76 -0.39
CA GLN A 48 -0.85 -10.45 0.66
C GLN A 48 -0.34 -11.71 1.38
N VAL A 49 -1.22 -12.62 1.75
CA VAL A 49 -0.85 -13.86 2.41
C VAL A 49 0.10 -14.70 1.53
N PHE A 50 -0.22 -14.84 0.24
CA PHE A 50 0.64 -15.59 -0.68
C PHE A 50 1.95 -14.89 -0.96
N ALA A 51 1.94 -13.56 -1.10
CA ALA A 51 3.16 -12.78 -1.28
C ALA A 51 4.10 -12.89 -0.09
N LEU A 52 3.60 -12.66 1.12
CA LEU A 52 4.40 -12.77 2.34
C LEU A 52 4.89 -14.21 2.56
N GLY A 53 4.03 -15.19 2.34
CA GLY A 53 4.43 -16.62 2.39
C GLY A 53 5.51 -16.97 1.39
N ALA A 54 5.42 -16.47 0.16
CA ALA A 54 6.44 -16.66 -0.88
C ALA A 54 7.76 -15.95 -0.52
N CYS A 55 7.71 -14.78 0.12
CA CYS A 55 8.90 -14.08 0.62
C CYS A 55 9.57 -14.84 1.77
N VAL A 56 8.80 -15.45 2.68
CA VAL A 56 9.33 -16.34 3.74
C VAL A 56 10.05 -17.53 3.12
N LEU A 57 9.40 -18.22 2.19
CA LEU A 57 10.01 -19.36 1.49
C LEU A 57 11.25 -18.95 0.70
N GLY A 58 11.19 -17.85 -0.03
CA GLY A 58 12.32 -17.30 -0.76
C GLY A 58 13.48 -16.93 0.15
N GLY A 59 13.20 -16.31 1.30
CA GLY A 59 14.20 -15.98 2.31
C GLY A 59 14.89 -17.22 2.90
N MET A 60 14.10 -18.28 3.17
CA MET A 60 14.66 -19.57 3.63
C MET A 60 15.52 -20.23 2.56
N LEU A 61 15.07 -20.26 1.30
CA LEU A 61 15.79 -20.90 0.19
C LEU A 61 17.10 -20.20 -0.17
N THR A 62 17.14 -18.88 -0.01
CA THR A 62 18.32 -18.08 -0.35
C THR A 62 19.29 -17.87 0.82
N GLY A 63 18.93 -18.36 2.03
CA GLY A 63 19.72 -18.13 3.23
C GLY A 63 19.62 -16.69 3.79
N PHE A 64 18.74 -15.86 3.23
CA PHE A 64 18.49 -14.49 3.72
C PHE A 64 17.76 -14.47 5.07
N GLY A 65 17.01 -15.54 5.39
CA GLY A 65 16.15 -15.65 6.57
C GLY A 65 14.68 -15.45 6.22
N GLY A 66 13.82 -16.33 6.75
CA GLY A 66 12.39 -16.28 6.44
C GLY A 66 11.70 -15.02 7.00
N ALA A 67 12.02 -14.65 8.25
CA ALA A 67 11.50 -13.43 8.88
C ALA A 67 12.01 -12.17 8.17
N ASP A 68 13.29 -12.12 7.84
CA ASP A 68 13.90 -11.00 7.11
C ASP A 68 13.29 -10.85 5.72
N GLY A 69 13.05 -11.98 5.03
CA GLY A 69 12.35 -12.00 3.73
C GLY A 69 10.94 -11.42 3.83
N LEU A 70 10.20 -11.72 4.90
CA LEU A 70 8.86 -11.19 5.14
C LEU A 70 8.90 -9.69 5.44
N PHE A 71 9.66 -9.29 6.50
CA PHE A 71 9.59 -7.93 7.04
C PHE A 71 10.38 -6.93 6.22
N TYR A 72 11.57 -7.27 5.75
CA TYR A 72 12.45 -6.31 5.08
C TYR A 72 12.36 -6.35 3.55
N VAL A 73 11.75 -7.38 2.95
CA VAL A 73 11.57 -7.49 1.50
C VAL A 73 10.08 -7.52 1.11
N GLY A 74 9.32 -8.46 1.65
CA GLY A 74 7.91 -8.66 1.30
C GLY A 74 7.03 -7.48 1.66
N ALA A 75 7.13 -7.00 2.90
CA ALA A 75 6.33 -5.87 3.36
C ALA A 75 6.56 -4.59 2.55
N PRO A 76 7.80 -4.14 2.26
CA PRO A 76 8.03 -2.99 1.40
C PRO A 76 7.49 -3.15 -0.02
N CYS A 77 7.61 -4.36 -0.59
CA CYS A 77 7.09 -4.64 -1.94
C CYS A 77 5.57 -4.57 -2.04
N MET A 78 4.85 -4.83 -0.92
CA MET A 78 3.38 -4.87 -0.85
C MET A 78 2.78 -3.66 -0.11
N SER A 79 3.54 -2.61 0.14
CA SER A 79 3.13 -1.47 0.97
C SER A 79 2.17 -0.49 0.31
N GLY A 80 1.69 -0.79 -0.89
CA GLY A 80 0.72 0.04 -1.60
C GLY A 80 1.27 1.38 -2.10
N GLY A 81 2.56 1.43 -2.42
CA GLY A 81 3.20 2.58 -3.03
C GLY A 81 4.43 3.11 -2.31
N SER A 82 5.12 4.04 -2.97
CA SER A 82 6.35 4.64 -2.44
C SER A 82 6.18 5.29 -1.06
N GLY A 83 5.04 5.92 -0.79
CA GLY A 83 4.75 6.51 0.51
C GLY A 83 4.74 5.47 1.64
N GLY A 84 4.09 4.33 1.44
CA GLY A 84 4.08 3.24 2.40
C GLY A 84 5.48 2.66 2.66
N ALA A 85 6.19 2.31 1.58
CA ALA A 85 7.53 1.72 1.67
C ALA A 85 8.56 2.67 2.29
N ILE A 86 8.56 3.95 1.91
CA ILE A 86 9.62 4.88 2.26
C ILE A 86 9.40 5.49 3.65
N THR A 87 8.16 5.77 4.02
CA THR A 87 7.86 6.55 5.23
C THR A 87 7.14 5.73 6.29
N THR A 88 6.03 5.10 5.92
CA THR A 88 5.16 4.44 6.89
C THR A 88 5.80 3.21 7.51
N LEU A 89 6.40 2.31 6.72
CA LEU A 89 7.02 1.10 7.25
C LEU A 89 8.26 1.38 8.11
N PRO A 90 9.22 2.23 7.70
CA PRO A 90 10.36 2.55 8.58
C PRO A 90 9.94 3.22 9.89
N ALA A 91 8.92 4.08 9.87
CA ALA A 91 8.37 4.68 11.08
C ALA A 91 7.68 3.65 11.97
N LEU A 92 6.91 2.72 11.38
CA LEU A 92 6.29 1.61 12.09
C LEU A 92 7.36 0.72 12.76
N TYR A 93 8.40 0.33 12.03
CA TYR A 93 9.50 -0.46 12.59
C TYR A 93 10.25 0.29 13.69
N SER A 94 10.46 1.59 13.53
CA SER A 94 11.08 2.42 14.58
C SER A 94 10.24 2.40 15.87
N SER A 95 8.91 2.47 15.76
CA SER A 95 8.01 2.42 16.90
C SER A 95 7.96 1.04 17.56
N LEU A 96 8.04 -0.03 16.78
CA LEU A 96 7.98 -1.42 17.28
C LEU A 96 9.31 -1.89 17.88
N ALA A 97 10.43 -1.49 17.28
CA ALA A 97 11.77 -1.89 17.71
C ALA A 97 12.34 -0.98 18.83
N GLY A 98 11.72 0.19 19.07
CA GLY A 98 12.24 1.18 20.01
C GLY A 98 13.57 1.81 19.56
N ALA A 99 13.93 1.69 18.28
CA ALA A 99 15.17 2.17 17.68
C ALA A 99 14.90 2.92 16.39
N ASP A 100 15.79 3.84 16.00
CA ASP A 100 15.65 4.59 14.74
C ASP A 100 15.94 3.69 13.52
N MET A 101 14.88 3.29 12.83
CA MET A 101 14.90 2.46 11.62
C MET A 101 14.67 3.26 10.32
N THR A 102 14.74 4.59 10.38
CA THR A 102 14.51 5.46 9.20
C THR A 102 15.52 5.23 8.09
N GLY A 103 16.71 4.69 8.41
CA GLY A 103 17.73 4.28 7.45
C GLY A 103 17.28 3.23 6.43
N LEU A 104 16.23 2.45 6.74
CA LEU A 104 15.68 1.44 5.83
C LEU A 104 14.89 2.02 4.64
N ALA A 105 14.51 3.30 4.71
CA ALA A 105 13.67 3.93 3.70
C ALA A 105 14.26 3.86 2.28
N GLY A 106 15.57 4.05 2.14
CA GLY A 106 16.26 3.94 0.84
C GLY A 106 16.25 2.50 0.29
N GLN A 107 16.52 1.53 1.15
CA GLN A 107 16.46 0.11 0.80
C GLN A 107 15.06 -0.31 0.36
N PHE A 108 14.03 0.09 1.10
CA PHE A 108 12.65 -0.22 0.80
C PHE A 108 12.16 0.41 -0.50
N LEU A 109 12.62 1.64 -0.81
CA LEU A 109 12.36 2.27 -2.10
C LEU A 109 12.95 1.46 -3.25
N CYS A 110 14.19 0.97 -3.12
CA CYS A 110 14.83 0.13 -4.13
C CYS A 110 14.02 -1.15 -4.36
N TYR A 111 13.62 -1.83 -3.31
CA TYR A 111 12.86 -3.08 -3.41
C TYR A 111 11.47 -2.86 -4.02
N ALA A 112 10.75 -1.83 -3.60
CA ALA A 112 9.46 -1.47 -4.19
C ALA A 112 9.60 -1.10 -5.68
N SER A 113 10.70 -0.44 -6.09
CA SER A 113 10.96 -0.10 -7.49
C SER A 113 11.23 -1.34 -8.35
N ILE A 114 11.99 -2.31 -7.85
CA ILE A 114 12.22 -3.59 -8.51
C ILE A 114 10.90 -4.37 -8.63
N ALA A 115 10.13 -4.44 -7.55
CA ALA A 115 8.82 -5.08 -7.54
C ALA A 115 7.87 -4.45 -8.58
N ASN A 116 7.88 -3.12 -8.73
CA ASN A 116 7.10 -2.41 -9.75
C ASN A 116 7.46 -2.85 -11.17
N VAL A 117 8.75 -2.97 -11.49
CA VAL A 117 9.19 -3.44 -12.82
C VAL A 117 8.73 -4.88 -13.06
N LEU A 118 8.89 -5.74 -12.06
CA LEU A 118 8.43 -7.13 -12.16
C LEU A 118 6.90 -7.23 -12.28
N ALA A 119 6.16 -6.39 -11.58
CA ALA A 119 4.70 -6.34 -11.69
C ALA A 119 4.24 -5.97 -13.11
N VAL A 120 4.91 -5.02 -13.77
CA VAL A 120 4.66 -4.65 -15.17
C VAL A 120 4.95 -5.84 -16.11
N LEU A 121 6.08 -6.54 -15.93
CA LEU A 121 6.44 -7.72 -16.72
C LEU A 121 5.44 -8.86 -16.53
N PHE A 122 5.07 -9.16 -15.28
CA PHE A 122 4.10 -10.23 -14.99
C PHE A 122 2.68 -9.88 -15.46
N ALA A 123 2.31 -8.61 -15.51
CA ALA A 123 1.05 -8.19 -16.10
C ALA A 123 1.00 -8.52 -17.60
N ALA A 124 2.06 -8.22 -18.34
CA ALA A 124 2.14 -8.52 -19.77
C ALA A 124 2.14 -10.03 -20.04
N ILE A 125 3.01 -10.79 -19.33
CA ILE A 125 3.11 -12.25 -19.48
C ILE A 125 1.81 -12.93 -19.05
N GLY A 126 1.26 -12.53 -17.89
CA GLY A 126 0.01 -13.08 -17.35
C GLY A 126 -1.17 -12.87 -18.29
N GLY A 127 -1.25 -11.70 -18.96
CA GLY A 127 -2.25 -11.44 -20.00
C GLY A 127 -2.18 -12.44 -21.13
N ALA A 128 -0.99 -12.61 -21.71
CA ALA A 128 -0.76 -13.52 -22.83
C ALA A 128 -1.02 -15.02 -22.48
N VAL A 129 -0.67 -15.43 -21.25
CA VAL A 129 -0.91 -16.80 -20.79
C VAL A 129 -2.38 -17.06 -20.51
N THR A 130 -3.05 -16.14 -19.82
CA THR A 130 -4.45 -16.32 -19.39
C THR A 130 -5.46 -16.19 -20.53
N GLU A 131 -5.11 -15.53 -21.63
CA GLU A 131 -5.94 -15.51 -22.85
C GLU A 131 -6.16 -16.91 -23.46
N LYS A 132 -5.18 -17.80 -23.28
CA LYS A 132 -5.26 -19.19 -23.78
C LYS A 132 -6.11 -20.10 -22.89
N ILE A 133 -6.48 -19.66 -21.70
CA ILE A 133 -7.21 -20.47 -20.72
C ILE A 133 -8.65 -19.99 -20.62
N PRO A 134 -9.65 -20.82 -21.02
CA PRO A 134 -11.05 -20.43 -20.96
C PRO A 134 -11.50 -20.05 -19.55
N GLY A 135 -12.19 -18.91 -19.41
CA GLY A 135 -12.73 -18.43 -18.12
C GLY A 135 -11.71 -17.85 -17.15
N TRP A 136 -10.44 -17.66 -17.54
CA TRP A 136 -9.42 -17.01 -16.71
C TRP A 136 -9.26 -15.52 -17.00
N ASN A 137 -9.62 -15.10 -18.20
CA ASN A 137 -9.47 -13.74 -18.69
C ASN A 137 -10.85 -13.14 -19.01
N GLY A 138 -11.20 -12.07 -18.33
CA GLY A 138 -12.48 -11.35 -18.48
C GLY A 138 -12.43 -10.22 -19.51
N LYS A 139 -11.29 -10.02 -20.18
CA LYS A 139 -11.08 -8.94 -21.18
C LYS A 139 -11.47 -7.56 -20.63
N GLY A 140 -11.08 -7.29 -19.39
CA GLY A 140 -11.37 -6.04 -18.69
C GLY A 140 -12.67 -6.04 -17.86
N LYS A 141 -13.40 -7.15 -17.80
CA LYS A 141 -14.52 -7.33 -16.86
C LYS A 141 -14.00 -8.02 -15.61
N ILE A 142 -14.15 -7.39 -14.45
CA ILE A 142 -13.64 -7.98 -13.21
C ILE A 142 -14.56 -9.08 -12.65
N LEU A 143 -15.87 -8.91 -12.79
CA LEU A 143 -16.89 -9.85 -12.30
C LEU A 143 -17.31 -10.86 -13.37
N LYS A 144 -17.38 -12.13 -13.00
CA LYS A 144 -18.09 -13.13 -13.79
C LYS A 144 -19.60 -12.85 -13.68
N ALA A 145 -20.30 -12.91 -14.81
CA ALA A 145 -21.67 -12.45 -15.01
C ALA A 145 -22.61 -12.53 -13.80
N GLY A 146 -23.34 -11.44 -13.53
CA GLY A 146 -24.46 -11.42 -12.56
C GLY A 146 -24.66 -10.14 -11.74
N SER A 147 -23.87 -9.10 -11.85
CA SER A 147 -24.14 -7.87 -11.10
C SER A 147 -23.65 -6.61 -11.79
N GLN A 148 -24.47 -6.14 -12.75
CA GLN A 148 -24.32 -4.79 -13.33
C GLN A 148 -24.33 -3.69 -12.25
N ALA A 149 -25.12 -3.88 -11.18
CA ALA A 149 -25.16 -2.96 -10.04
C ALA A 149 -23.82 -2.79 -9.30
N SER A 150 -22.96 -3.82 -9.30
CA SER A 150 -21.63 -3.72 -8.68
C SER A 150 -20.62 -3.01 -9.60
N GLU A 151 -20.76 -3.13 -10.92
CA GLU A 151 -19.89 -2.42 -11.87
C GLU A 151 -20.18 -0.91 -11.88
N GLU A 152 -21.44 -0.51 -11.72
CA GLU A 152 -21.82 0.90 -11.62
C GLU A 152 -21.41 1.53 -10.28
N ALA A 153 -21.50 0.76 -9.18
CA ALA A 153 -21.03 1.21 -7.87
C ALA A 153 -19.50 1.35 -7.80
N MET A 154 -18.77 0.67 -8.70
CA MET A 154 -17.31 0.68 -8.74
C MET A 154 -16.72 1.63 -9.79
N LYS A 155 -17.55 2.36 -10.56
CA LYS A 155 -17.06 3.48 -11.37
C LYS A 155 -16.53 4.55 -10.43
N GLU A 156 -15.29 4.95 -10.64
CA GLU A 156 -14.67 6.03 -9.89
C GLU A 156 -15.58 7.27 -9.94
N VAL A 157 -16.21 7.60 -8.83
CA VAL A 157 -16.97 8.85 -8.72
C VAL A 157 -15.93 9.95 -8.78
N LYS A 158 -15.82 10.62 -9.91
CA LYS A 158 -15.00 11.83 -10.05
C LYS A 158 -15.58 12.85 -9.09
N ARG A 159 -15.00 12.95 -7.90
CA ARG A 159 -15.32 14.05 -6.99
C ARG A 159 -14.87 15.34 -7.63
N PRO A 160 -15.70 16.39 -7.58
CA PRO A 160 -15.28 17.71 -8.04
C PRO A 160 -13.97 18.07 -7.32
N ALA A 161 -13.00 18.57 -8.07
CA ALA A 161 -11.75 19.02 -7.46
C ALA A 161 -12.09 20.09 -6.43
N THR A 162 -11.72 19.84 -5.16
CA THR A 162 -11.84 20.85 -4.10
C THR A 162 -11.15 22.11 -4.57
N SER A 163 -11.82 23.26 -4.50
CA SER A 163 -11.23 24.53 -4.89
C SER A 163 -9.93 24.76 -4.12
N ALA A 164 -8.87 25.18 -4.83
CA ALA A 164 -7.58 25.44 -4.23
C ALA A 164 -7.72 26.60 -3.21
N ASN A 165 -7.93 26.25 -1.94
CA ASN A 165 -8.10 27.20 -0.85
C ASN A 165 -7.22 26.78 0.32
N TYR A 166 -6.50 27.74 0.90
CA TYR A 166 -5.63 27.51 2.07
C TYR A 166 -6.43 27.00 3.29
N VAL A 167 -7.70 27.42 3.44
CA VAL A 167 -8.59 26.97 4.52
C VAL A 167 -8.87 25.48 4.39
N ASN A 168 -9.18 25.00 3.21
CA ASN A 168 -9.45 23.59 2.93
C ASN A 168 -8.19 22.73 3.14
N LEU A 169 -7.02 23.25 2.72
CA LEU A 169 -5.74 22.59 2.96
C LEU A 169 -5.46 22.48 4.46
N GLY A 170 -5.60 23.57 5.21
CA GLY A 170 -5.39 23.62 6.65
C GLY A 170 -6.36 22.70 7.40
N SER A 171 -7.64 22.69 7.02
CA SER A 171 -8.66 21.79 7.59
C SER A 171 -8.30 20.32 7.36
N GLY A 172 -7.87 19.96 6.15
CA GLY A 172 -7.45 18.59 5.82
C GLY A 172 -6.21 18.15 6.60
N ILE A 173 -5.21 19.02 6.73
CA ILE A 173 -4.02 18.77 7.54
C ILE A 173 -4.41 18.56 9.01
N PHE A 174 -5.20 19.47 9.58
CA PHE A 174 -5.63 19.39 10.97
C PHE A 174 -6.39 18.09 11.26
N MET A 175 -7.37 17.76 10.41
CA MET A 175 -8.17 16.53 10.56
C MET A 175 -7.28 15.27 10.47
N SER A 176 -6.37 15.22 9.53
CA SER A 176 -5.44 14.08 9.39
C SER A 176 -4.54 13.92 10.62
N LEU A 177 -4.06 15.03 11.19
CA LEU A 177 -3.30 15.00 12.44
C LEU A 177 -4.14 14.55 13.64
N CYS A 178 -5.43 14.93 13.71
CA CYS A 178 -6.34 14.46 14.75
C CYS A 178 -6.48 12.92 14.70
N PHE A 179 -6.66 12.33 13.51
CA PHE A 179 -6.69 10.87 13.35
C PHE A 179 -5.38 10.21 13.77
N TYR A 180 -4.26 10.80 13.40
CA TYR A 180 -2.94 10.29 13.74
C TYR A 180 -2.70 10.32 15.25
N LEU A 181 -3.02 11.42 15.91
CA LEU A 181 -2.93 11.56 17.36
C LEU A 181 -3.87 10.59 18.08
N ALA A 182 -5.12 10.47 17.64
CA ALA A 182 -6.07 9.52 18.20
C ALA A 182 -5.58 8.07 18.05
N GLY A 183 -5.01 7.70 16.90
CA GLY A 183 -4.41 6.39 16.68
C GLY A 183 -3.23 6.11 17.62
N ASN A 184 -2.35 7.08 17.80
CA ASN A 184 -1.22 6.95 18.73
C ASN A 184 -1.67 6.86 20.20
N VAL A 185 -2.69 7.62 20.59
CA VAL A 185 -3.28 7.53 21.95
C VAL A 185 -3.87 6.13 22.16
N LEU A 186 -4.63 5.59 21.20
CA LEU A 186 -5.15 4.22 21.29
C LEU A 186 -4.04 3.18 21.38
N GLY A 187 -2.99 3.32 20.57
CA GLY A 187 -1.83 2.43 20.61
C GLY A 187 -1.00 2.52 21.89
N SER A 188 -1.15 3.59 22.67
CA SER A 188 -0.48 3.75 23.96
C SER A 188 -1.26 3.17 25.15
N LEU A 189 -2.55 2.82 24.95
CA LEU A 189 -3.38 2.26 26.03
C LEU A 189 -2.97 0.81 26.36
N PRO A 190 -2.87 0.43 27.66
CA PRO A 190 -2.37 -0.90 28.07
C PRO A 190 -3.13 -2.09 27.48
N VAL A 191 -4.41 -1.91 27.15
CA VAL A 191 -5.28 -2.96 26.56
C VAL A 191 -5.11 -3.04 25.05
N LEU A 192 -4.71 -1.96 24.37
CA LEU A 192 -4.67 -1.81 22.91
C LEU A 192 -3.25 -1.68 22.34
N ASN A 193 -2.23 -1.74 23.19
CA ASN A 193 -0.83 -1.56 22.83
C ASN A 193 -0.24 -2.71 21.98
N ASN A 194 -0.99 -3.80 21.78
CA ASN A 194 -0.60 -4.89 20.87
C ASN A 194 -0.65 -4.45 19.38
N ILE A 195 -1.29 -3.34 19.09
CA ILE A 195 -1.40 -2.79 17.73
C ILE A 195 -0.72 -1.42 17.71
N ALA A 196 0.18 -1.22 16.75
CA ALA A 196 0.90 0.04 16.60
C ALA A 196 -0.06 1.23 16.33
N GLY A 197 0.27 2.41 16.85
CA GLY A 197 -0.57 3.62 16.70
C GLY A 197 -0.88 3.99 15.24
N LEU A 198 0.07 3.76 14.32
CA LEU A 198 -0.17 3.95 12.88
C LEU A 198 -1.25 3.02 12.33
N ALA A 199 -1.30 1.77 12.78
CA ALA A 199 -2.37 0.84 12.39
C ALA A 199 -3.72 1.27 12.97
N TRP A 200 -3.77 1.77 14.20
CA TRP A 200 -4.97 2.36 14.80
C TRP A 200 -5.47 3.57 14.02
N THR A 201 -4.58 4.43 13.52
CA THR A 201 -4.94 5.57 12.66
C THR A 201 -5.72 5.11 11.43
N ILE A 202 -5.26 4.03 10.77
CA ILE A 202 -5.94 3.45 9.61
C ILE A 202 -7.31 2.88 9.99
N ILE A 203 -7.36 2.08 11.07
CA ILE A 203 -8.60 1.47 11.56
C ILE A 203 -9.64 2.54 11.88
N LEU A 204 -9.25 3.61 12.58
CA LEU A 204 -10.12 4.74 12.88
C LEU A 204 -10.64 5.42 11.60
N ALA A 205 -9.76 5.67 10.62
CA ALA A 205 -10.15 6.28 9.36
C ALA A 205 -11.17 5.41 8.59
N ILE A 206 -10.98 4.07 8.58
CA ILE A 206 -11.93 3.12 7.98
C ILE A 206 -13.28 3.16 8.72
N ILE A 207 -13.28 3.05 10.05
CA ILE A 207 -14.51 3.06 10.86
C ILE A 207 -15.29 4.35 10.61
N VAL A 208 -14.63 5.50 10.69
CA VAL A 208 -15.27 6.80 10.49
C VAL A 208 -15.80 6.95 9.07
N LYS A 209 -15.08 6.47 8.06
CA LYS A 209 -15.56 6.46 6.67
C LYS A 209 -16.78 5.55 6.48
N CYS A 210 -16.78 4.37 7.08
CA CYS A 210 -17.89 3.41 7.00
C CYS A 210 -19.13 3.90 7.76
N THR A 211 -18.97 4.55 8.90
CA THR A 211 -20.10 5.10 9.67
C THR A 211 -20.71 6.35 9.03
N GLY A 212 -19.91 7.10 8.25
CA GLY A 212 -20.34 8.34 7.60
C GLY A 212 -20.56 9.49 8.59
N ILE A 213 -19.89 9.46 9.74
CA ILE A 213 -19.96 10.52 10.77
C ILE A 213 -19.34 11.82 10.23
N ILE A 214 -18.29 11.70 9.43
CA ILE A 214 -17.62 12.88 8.86
C ILE A 214 -18.32 13.28 7.56
N PRO A 215 -18.74 14.55 7.42
CA PRO A 215 -19.24 15.11 6.16
C PRO A 215 -18.23 14.94 5.03
N ASP A 216 -18.75 14.74 3.81
CA ASP A 216 -17.89 14.53 2.63
C ASP A 216 -16.94 15.70 2.37
N GLU A 217 -17.31 16.94 2.72
CA GLU A 217 -16.45 18.11 2.61
C GLU A 217 -15.14 17.96 3.39
N PHE A 218 -15.18 17.47 4.63
CA PHE A 218 -13.97 17.24 5.43
C PHE A 218 -13.14 16.07 4.88
N ALA A 219 -13.80 15.03 4.36
CA ALA A 219 -13.11 13.94 3.68
C ALA A 219 -12.37 14.44 2.44
N ASP A 220 -13.00 15.31 1.63
CA ASP A 220 -12.40 15.91 0.44
C ASP A 220 -11.23 16.85 0.80
N ASN A 221 -11.31 17.57 1.91
CA ASN A 221 -10.20 18.38 2.44
C ASN A 221 -8.99 17.50 2.84
N CYS A 222 -9.22 16.33 3.45
CA CYS A 222 -8.15 15.37 3.73
C CYS A 222 -7.52 14.81 2.46
N VAL A 223 -8.33 14.53 1.43
CA VAL A 223 -7.83 14.10 0.12
C VAL A 223 -7.01 15.20 -0.56
N TYR A 224 -7.46 16.44 -0.45
CA TYR A 224 -6.73 17.59 -0.98
C TYR A 224 -5.37 17.75 -0.30
N SER A 225 -5.32 17.64 1.03
CA SER A 225 -4.05 17.69 1.79
C SER A 225 -3.11 16.51 1.48
N MET A 226 -3.66 15.30 1.27
CA MET A 226 -2.88 14.15 0.79
C MET A 226 -2.27 14.41 -0.59
N ASN A 227 -3.06 14.93 -1.54
CA ASN A 227 -2.55 15.25 -2.88
C ASN A 227 -1.48 16.34 -2.85
N PHE A 228 -1.61 17.32 -1.97
CA PHE A 228 -0.56 18.31 -1.70
C PHE A 228 0.70 17.62 -1.17
N ALA A 229 0.57 16.73 -0.18
CA ALA A 229 1.69 15.98 0.37
C ALA A 229 2.41 15.15 -0.70
N LEU A 230 1.66 14.43 -1.56
CA LEU A 230 2.24 13.63 -2.64
C LEU A 230 2.94 14.47 -3.72
N LYS A 231 2.39 15.63 -4.08
CA LYS A 231 2.94 16.44 -5.18
C LYS A 231 4.05 17.40 -4.73
N ALA A 232 3.89 18.00 -3.55
CA ALA A 232 4.81 19.04 -3.07
C ALA A 232 5.81 18.52 -2.04
N LEU A 233 5.39 17.67 -1.09
CA LEU A 233 6.23 17.26 0.03
C LEU A 233 7.01 15.97 -0.26
N LEU A 234 6.48 15.05 -1.06
CA LEU A 234 7.15 13.77 -1.35
C LEU A 234 8.54 13.95 -1.99
N PRO A 235 8.75 14.82 -2.99
CA PRO A 235 10.08 15.03 -3.56
C PRO A 235 11.10 15.54 -2.52
N MET A 236 10.67 16.43 -1.64
CA MET A 236 11.51 16.96 -0.54
C MET A 236 11.84 15.85 0.47
N LEU A 237 10.87 15.01 0.81
CA LEU A 237 11.05 13.90 1.73
C LEU A 237 12.02 12.85 1.15
N ILE A 238 11.86 12.46 -0.12
CA ILE A 238 12.76 11.52 -0.79
C ILE A 238 14.19 12.08 -0.85
N ALA A 239 14.35 13.35 -1.20
CA ALA A 239 15.67 14.00 -1.20
C ALA A 239 16.29 14.01 0.20
N GLY A 240 15.52 14.34 1.23
CA GLY A 240 15.96 14.30 2.63
C GLY A 240 16.41 12.91 3.07
N ILE A 241 15.63 11.88 2.75
CA ILE A 241 15.96 10.47 3.03
C ILE A 241 17.21 10.04 2.26
N GLY A 242 17.32 10.42 0.97
CA GLY A 242 18.49 10.13 0.15
C GLY A 242 19.78 10.69 0.77
N ILE A 243 19.75 11.94 1.22
CA ILE A 243 20.92 12.60 1.84
C ILE A 243 21.25 12.02 3.21
N CYS A 244 20.22 11.65 4.00
CA CYS A 244 20.42 11.23 5.40
C CYS A 244 20.66 9.74 5.58
N SER A 245 20.08 8.90 4.73
CA SER A 245 19.94 7.46 4.95
C SER A 245 20.59 6.60 3.87
N LEU A 246 20.85 7.14 2.68
CA LEU A 246 21.52 6.37 1.62
C LEU A 246 23.04 6.41 1.82
N ASN A 247 23.57 5.27 2.22
CA ASN A 247 25.00 5.02 2.15
C ASN A 247 25.30 4.25 0.85
N ILE A 248 26.01 4.87 -0.08
CA ILE A 248 26.31 4.31 -1.41
C ILE A 248 27.04 2.96 -1.30
N THR A 249 27.86 2.79 -0.25
CA THR A 249 28.57 1.53 -0.01
C THR A 249 27.64 0.38 0.43
N ASP A 250 26.48 0.69 0.99
CA ASP A 250 25.50 -0.32 1.39
C ASP A 250 24.53 -0.68 0.25
N LEU A 251 24.40 0.17 -0.79
CA LEU A 251 23.59 -0.12 -1.98
C LEU A 251 23.96 -1.46 -2.63
N THR A 252 25.24 -1.81 -2.69
CA THR A 252 25.69 -3.09 -3.25
C THR A 252 25.23 -4.30 -2.44
N LYS A 253 25.02 -4.14 -1.14
CA LYS A 253 24.50 -5.20 -0.26
C LYS A 253 23.00 -5.43 -0.46
N PHE A 254 22.26 -4.38 -0.87
CA PHE A 254 20.82 -4.46 -1.12
C PHE A 254 20.49 -5.22 -2.40
N PHE A 255 21.42 -5.31 -3.35
CA PHE A 255 21.27 -6.02 -4.64
C PHE A 255 21.87 -7.44 -4.60
N SER A 256 21.66 -8.18 -3.51
CA SER A 256 22.06 -9.59 -3.53
C SER A 256 21.11 -10.41 -4.42
N LEU A 257 21.65 -11.42 -5.11
CA LEU A 257 20.85 -12.33 -5.94
C LEU A 257 19.72 -12.98 -5.12
N GLY A 258 19.99 -13.28 -3.82
CA GLY A 258 19.01 -13.83 -2.90
C GLY A 258 17.82 -12.90 -2.70
N VAL A 259 18.04 -11.60 -2.47
CA VAL A 259 16.98 -10.61 -2.31
C VAL A 259 16.16 -10.48 -3.59
N LEU A 260 16.81 -10.48 -4.76
CA LEU A 260 16.10 -10.44 -6.05
C LEU A 260 15.16 -11.65 -6.21
N VAL A 261 15.60 -12.84 -5.85
CA VAL A 261 14.77 -14.05 -5.85
C VAL A 261 13.58 -13.90 -4.91
N VAL A 262 13.79 -13.37 -3.70
CA VAL A 262 12.70 -13.12 -2.74
C VAL A 262 11.67 -12.15 -3.32
N ILE A 263 12.10 -11.04 -3.96
CA ILE A 263 11.18 -10.08 -4.59
C ILE A 263 10.39 -10.74 -5.73
N VAL A 264 11.06 -11.50 -6.60
CA VAL A 264 10.41 -12.22 -7.72
C VAL A 264 9.34 -13.17 -7.19
N LEU A 265 9.67 -13.99 -6.18
CA LEU A 265 8.73 -14.92 -5.57
C LEU A 265 7.59 -14.19 -4.87
N GLY A 266 7.85 -13.07 -4.19
CA GLY A 266 6.84 -12.25 -3.55
C GLY A 266 5.83 -11.68 -4.53
N VAL A 267 6.29 -11.07 -5.64
CA VAL A 267 5.41 -10.51 -6.67
C VAL A 267 4.62 -11.60 -7.40
N LEU A 268 5.25 -12.76 -7.69
CA LEU A 268 4.54 -13.93 -8.22
C LEU A 268 3.51 -14.47 -7.23
N GLY A 269 3.87 -14.57 -5.95
CA GLY A 269 2.96 -14.98 -4.90
C GLY A 269 1.74 -14.07 -4.80
N ALA A 270 1.94 -12.74 -4.86
CA ALA A 270 0.86 -11.77 -4.90
C ALA A 270 -0.08 -11.98 -6.08
N PHE A 271 0.48 -12.16 -7.28
CA PHE A 271 -0.28 -12.40 -8.50
C PHE A 271 -1.11 -13.68 -8.41
N ILE A 272 -0.49 -14.79 -8.06
CA ILE A 272 -1.14 -16.10 -7.94
C ILE A 272 -2.19 -16.10 -6.82
N GLY A 273 -1.87 -15.55 -5.65
CA GLY A 273 -2.80 -15.44 -4.53
C GLY A 273 -4.06 -14.65 -4.88
N ALA A 274 -3.90 -13.49 -5.55
CA ALA A 274 -5.02 -12.70 -6.02
C ALA A 274 -5.87 -13.44 -7.08
N MET A 275 -5.24 -14.22 -7.97
CA MET A 275 -5.94 -15.03 -8.97
C MET A 275 -6.78 -16.11 -8.32
N ILE A 276 -6.23 -16.85 -7.35
CA ILE A 276 -6.91 -17.95 -6.65
C ILE A 276 -8.09 -17.40 -5.86
N PHE A 277 -7.86 -16.45 -4.96
CA PHE A 277 -8.89 -15.90 -4.10
C PHE A 277 -9.91 -15.04 -4.86
N GLY A 278 -9.47 -14.34 -5.91
CA GLY A 278 -10.38 -13.65 -6.83
C GLY A 278 -11.32 -14.61 -7.53
N ARG A 279 -10.82 -15.77 -8.00
CA ARG A 279 -11.66 -16.82 -8.60
C ARG A 279 -12.70 -17.37 -7.61
N LEU A 280 -12.31 -17.61 -6.36
CA LEU A 280 -13.20 -18.06 -5.30
C LEU A 280 -14.28 -17.02 -4.98
N ALA A 281 -13.95 -15.73 -5.07
CA ALA A 281 -14.88 -14.63 -4.88
C ALA A 281 -15.75 -14.31 -6.12
N GLY A 282 -15.64 -15.10 -7.20
CA GLY A 282 -16.43 -14.91 -8.42
C GLY A 282 -15.88 -13.86 -9.39
N LEU A 283 -14.62 -13.47 -9.22
CA LEU A 283 -13.92 -12.57 -10.13
C LEU A 283 -13.24 -13.37 -11.27
N TYR A 284 -12.90 -12.68 -12.36
CA TYR A 284 -12.00 -13.26 -13.34
C TYR A 284 -10.58 -13.31 -12.78
N PRO A 285 -9.89 -14.45 -12.82
CA PRO A 285 -8.59 -14.62 -12.17
C PRO A 285 -7.54 -13.60 -12.61
N TYR A 286 -7.38 -13.37 -13.91
CA TYR A 286 -6.39 -12.45 -14.41
C TYR A 286 -6.66 -11.00 -13.97
N GLU A 287 -7.91 -10.55 -14.05
CA GLU A 287 -8.31 -9.21 -13.65
C GLU A 287 -8.11 -9.00 -12.14
N ALA A 288 -8.43 -10.01 -11.32
CA ALA A 288 -8.13 -9.99 -9.90
C ALA A 288 -6.60 -10.01 -9.64
N GLY A 289 -5.87 -10.84 -10.38
CA GLY A 289 -4.42 -10.95 -10.29
C GLY A 289 -3.72 -9.62 -10.59
N ILE A 290 -4.08 -8.98 -11.70
CA ILE A 290 -3.45 -7.72 -12.10
C ILE A 290 -3.81 -6.57 -11.16
N THR A 291 -5.08 -6.47 -10.71
CA THR A 291 -5.54 -5.36 -9.87
C THR A 291 -5.24 -5.58 -8.38
N ALA A 292 -5.63 -6.70 -7.78
CA ALA A 292 -5.43 -6.98 -6.36
C ALA A 292 -4.02 -7.49 -6.03
N GLY A 293 -3.35 -8.16 -6.99
CA GLY A 293 -2.00 -8.68 -6.84
C GLY A 293 -0.95 -7.66 -7.26
N LEU A 294 -0.77 -7.50 -8.56
CA LEU A 294 0.34 -6.73 -9.11
C LEU A 294 0.27 -5.23 -8.80
N CYS A 295 -0.93 -4.63 -8.77
CA CYS A 295 -1.07 -3.23 -8.37
C CYS A 295 -0.84 -2.98 -6.88
N CYS A 296 -0.85 -4.01 -6.03
CA CYS A 296 -0.35 -3.89 -4.67
C CYS A 296 1.18 -3.91 -4.58
N CYS A 297 1.88 -4.46 -5.59
CA CYS A 297 3.33 -4.62 -5.64
C CYS A 297 4.04 -3.52 -6.41
N ASN A 298 3.49 -2.33 -6.50
CA ASN A 298 4.06 -1.24 -7.29
C ASN A 298 4.33 0.02 -6.45
N ILE A 299 4.83 1.06 -7.11
CA ILE A 299 5.14 2.34 -6.46
C ILE A 299 3.92 3.27 -6.29
N GLY A 300 2.70 2.78 -6.50
CA GLY A 300 1.44 3.56 -6.41
C GLY A 300 1.04 4.18 -7.73
N GLY A 301 0.10 5.07 -7.76
CA GLY A 301 -0.60 5.66 -8.89
C GLY A 301 0.00 5.56 -10.29
N SER A 302 1.25 6.01 -10.51
CA SER A 302 1.95 5.83 -11.79
C SER A 302 2.30 4.36 -12.07
N GLY A 303 2.58 3.58 -11.03
CA GLY A 303 2.80 2.13 -11.11
C GLY A 303 1.53 1.39 -11.50
N ASP A 304 0.37 1.76 -10.95
CA ASP A 304 -0.93 1.20 -11.34
C ASP A 304 -1.19 1.40 -12.83
N ILE A 305 -0.94 2.61 -13.35
CA ILE A 305 -1.07 2.92 -14.77
C ILE A 305 -0.14 2.06 -15.61
N ALA A 306 1.12 1.91 -15.21
CA ALA A 306 2.10 1.11 -15.94
C ALA A 306 1.71 -0.38 -15.99
N VAL A 307 1.31 -0.96 -14.86
CA VAL A 307 0.87 -2.36 -14.75
C VAL A 307 -0.38 -2.61 -15.59
N LEU A 308 -1.39 -1.74 -15.47
CA LEU A 308 -2.65 -1.87 -16.22
C LEU A 308 -2.47 -1.63 -17.73
N THR A 309 -1.56 -0.74 -18.13
CA THR A 309 -1.22 -0.52 -19.53
C THR A 309 -0.54 -1.75 -20.12
N ALA A 310 0.43 -2.33 -19.41
CA ALA A 310 1.12 -3.55 -19.83
C ALA A 310 0.17 -4.74 -19.98
N GLY A 311 -0.83 -4.84 -19.09
CA GLY A 311 -1.89 -5.85 -19.17
C GLY A 311 -3.06 -5.52 -20.09
N ASN A 312 -3.06 -4.34 -20.71
CA ASN A 312 -4.18 -3.81 -21.52
C ASN A 312 -5.52 -3.79 -20.72
N ARG A 313 -5.48 -3.25 -19.48
CA ARG A 313 -6.59 -3.24 -18.51
C ARG A 313 -6.83 -1.88 -17.85
N MET A 314 -6.58 -0.79 -18.59
CA MET A 314 -6.73 0.59 -18.07
C MET A 314 -8.13 0.90 -17.52
N ASN A 315 -9.15 0.23 -18.01
CA ASN A 315 -10.52 0.34 -17.51
C ASN A 315 -10.69 -0.17 -16.06
N LEU A 316 -9.72 -0.88 -15.52
CA LEU A 316 -9.72 -1.37 -14.14
C LEU A 316 -8.93 -0.45 -13.17
N LEU A 317 -8.59 0.76 -13.56
CA LEU A 317 -7.79 1.69 -12.76
C LEU A 317 -8.42 1.98 -11.37
N ALA A 318 -9.76 2.05 -11.31
CA ALA A 318 -10.46 2.23 -10.04
C ALA A 318 -10.18 1.09 -9.05
N PHE A 319 -10.20 -0.17 -9.52
CA PHE A 319 -9.88 -1.34 -8.71
C PHE A 319 -8.41 -1.39 -8.30
N ALA A 320 -7.51 -1.04 -9.19
CA ALA A 320 -6.09 -0.91 -8.89
C ALA A 320 -5.86 0.10 -7.77
N SER A 321 -6.47 1.29 -7.88
CA SER A 321 -6.37 2.33 -6.86
C SER A 321 -6.93 1.89 -5.49
N ILE A 322 -8.01 1.10 -5.47
CA ILE A 322 -8.55 0.50 -4.24
C ILE A 322 -7.54 -0.48 -3.64
N SER A 323 -6.98 -1.39 -4.45
CA SER A 323 -5.99 -2.37 -3.99
C SER A 323 -4.75 -1.71 -3.41
N THR A 324 -4.20 -0.73 -4.10
CA THR A 324 -3.00 0.00 -3.67
C THR A 324 -3.23 0.65 -2.31
N ARG A 325 -4.39 1.27 -2.09
CA ARG A 325 -4.72 1.98 -0.85
C ARG A 325 -5.08 1.03 0.29
N ILE A 326 -6.05 0.14 0.06
CA ILE A 326 -6.47 -0.82 1.09
C ILE A 326 -5.35 -1.82 1.36
N GLY A 327 -4.70 -2.33 0.34
CA GLY A 327 -3.59 -3.26 0.49
C GLY A 327 -2.44 -2.65 1.27
N GLY A 328 -2.05 -1.41 0.98
CA GLY A 328 -1.03 -0.70 1.75
C GLY A 328 -1.43 -0.51 3.22
N ALA A 329 -2.68 -0.13 3.48
CA ALA A 329 -3.21 0.01 4.83
C ALA A 329 -3.22 -1.33 5.60
N LEU A 330 -3.68 -2.40 4.96
CA LEU A 330 -3.66 -3.74 5.53
C LEU A 330 -2.24 -4.22 5.82
N MET A 331 -1.27 -3.89 4.96
CA MET A 331 0.14 -4.25 5.19
C MET A 331 0.68 -3.62 6.49
N VAL A 332 0.35 -2.36 6.75
CA VAL A 332 0.73 -1.69 8.01
C VAL A 332 0.12 -2.42 9.22
N ILE A 333 -1.15 -2.85 9.11
CA ILE A 333 -1.83 -3.62 10.16
C ILE A 333 -1.17 -4.99 10.34
N TRP A 334 -0.92 -5.74 9.26
CA TRP A 334 -0.25 -7.03 9.30
C TRP A 334 1.12 -6.94 9.97
N ILE A 335 1.93 -5.98 9.56
CA ILE A 335 3.28 -5.80 10.13
C ILE A 335 3.18 -5.39 11.59
N GLY A 336 2.26 -4.50 11.95
CA GLY A 336 2.03 -4.11 13.35
C GLY A 336 1.67 -5.28 14.26
N LEU A 337 0.98 -6.30 13.74
CA LEU A 337 0.60 -7.51 14.47
C LEU A 337 1.70 -8.59 14.45
N LEU A 338 2.34 -8.80 13.31
CA LEU A 338 3.30 -9.91 13.12
C LEU A 338 4.69 -9.58 13.65
N TYR A 339 5.15 -8.33 13.53
CA TYR A 339 6.50 -7.95 13.92
C TYR A 339 6.82 -8.28 15.40
N PRO A 340 5.95 -7.95 16.38
CA PRO A 340 6.21 -8.29 17.78
C PRO A 340 6.23 -9.80 18.08
N LEU A 341 5.63 -10.62 17.20
CA LEU A 341 5.57 -12.08 17.38
C LEU A 341 6.84 -12.78 16.86
N PHE A 342 7.45 -12.25 15.80
CA PHE A 342 8.57 -12.91 15.11
C PHE A 342 9.93 -12.28 15.34
N MET A 343 9.98 -11.01 15.78
CA MET A 343 11.22 -10.23 15.95
C MET A 343 11.50 -9.86 17.41
N ARG A 344 10.97 -10.64 18.34
CA ARG A 344 11.30 -10.55 19.78
C ARG A 344 12.64 -11.17 20.10
#